data_1cc16f06151ee97a4905a3e54c075ead
#
_entry.id   1cc16f06151ee97a4905a3e54c075ead
#
_cell.length_a   1.000
_cell.length_b   1.000
_cell.length_c   1.000
_cell.angle_alpha   90.00
_cell.angle_beta   90.00
_cell.angle_gamma   90.00
#
_symmetry.space_group_name_H-M   'P 1'
#
loop_
_entity.id
_entity.type
_entity.pdbx_description
1 polymer ?
#
loop_
_entity_poly.entity_id
_entity_poly.type
_entity_poly.pdbx_seq_one_letter_code
_entity_poly.pdbx_strand_id
1 'polypeptide(L)'
;MPVKTARGRKSASTRWLQRQLNDPYVAAAKADGYRSRAAFKLAQIDDKFHVLEPGRQVVDLGAAPGGWTQVAVERAGAGHVLAVDSQTMEPVAGTRFLRCDLGEEEAVGTIGEALDGQLHVVLSDMSPAVTGHAATDHLRIVALCEAALALAEDLLSPGGAFVAKVFQGGAQGDLLAALKCGFRTVRHFKPPASRKESAETYVVAMDYRDGEKKRGA
;
A
#
# COMPACT_ATOMS: atom_id res chain seq x y z
N MET A 1 -22.52 8.93 -15.80
CA MET A 1 -23.80 8.22 -16.10
C MET A 1 -24.65 8.17 -14.82
N PRO A 2 -25.95 8.44 -14.85
CA PRO A 2 -26.84 8.25 -13.71
C PRO A 2 -27.09 6.76 -13.46
N VAL A 3 -27.17 6.37 -12.17
CA VAL A 3 -27.41 4.98 -11.77
C VAL A 3 -28.88 4.61 -12.06
N LYS A 4 -29.12 3.72 -13.01
CA LYS A 4 -30.48 3.30 -13.44
C LYS A 4 -31.29 2.56 -12.35
N THR A 5 -30.65 2.09 -11.25
CA THR A 5 -31.29 1.28 -10.19
C THR A 5 -31.25 1.95 -8.81
N ALA A 6 -31.47 3.27 -8.77
CA ALA A 6 -31.40 4.06 -7.51
C ALA A 6 -32.59 3.84 -6.56
N ARG A 7 -33.73 3.28 -7.05
CA ARG A 7 -34.93 3.05 -6.23
C ARG A 7 -34.65 1.99 -5.16
N GLY A 8 -34.74 2.38 -3.87
CA GLY A 8 -34.58 1.47 -2.72
C GLY A 8 -33.17 1.40 -2.12
N ARG A 9 -32.15 2.11 -2.66
CA ARG A 9 -30.80 2.13 -2.08
C ARG A 9 -30.57 3.33 -1.17
N LYS A 10 -29.75 3.15 -0.11
CA LYS A 10 -29.29 4.26 0.73
C LYS A 10 -28.54 5.29 -0.13
N SER A 11 -28.72 6.58 0.12
CA SER A 11 -28.12 7.68 -0.65
C SER A 11 -26.57 7.61 -0.74
N ALA A 12 -25.92 7.08 0.31
CA ALA A 12 -24.49 6.82 0.32
C ALA A 12 -24.04 5.77 -0.71
N SER A 13 -24.79 4.67 -0.83
CA SER A 13 -24.55 3.60 -1.81
C SER A 13 -24.72 4.09 -3.25
N THR A 14 -25.73 4.94 -3.49
CA THR A 14 -25.99 5.51 -4.82
C THR A 14 -24.86 6.46 -5.23
N ARG A 15 -24.40 7.34 -4.30
CA ARG A 15 -23.26 8.24 -4.54
C ARG A 15 -21.95 7.48 -4.77
N TRP A 16 -21.73 6.38 -4.05
CA TRP A 16 -20.57 5.52 -4.26
C TRP A 16 -20.58 4.90 -5.66
N LEU A 17 -21.71 4.31 -6.08
CA LEU A 17 -21.87 3.72 -7.42
C LEU A 17 -21.70 4.76 -8.53
N GLN A 18 -22.27 5.96 -8.38
CA GLN A 18 -22.08 7.04 -9.36
C GLN A 18 -20.62 7.44 -9.50
N ARG A 19 -19.88 7.53 -8.38
CA ARG A 19 -18.44 7.80 -8.40
C ARG A 19 -17.66 6.69 -9.09
N GLN A 20 -17.98 5.42 -8.83
CA GLN A 20 -17.33 4.28 -9.47
C GLN A 20 -17.57 4.25 -10.98
N LEU A 21 -18.82 4.48 -11.43
CA LEU A 21 -19.20 4.44 -12.85
C LEU A 21 -18.61 5.61 -13.66
N ASN A 22 -18.31 6.73 -13.01
CA ASN A 22 -17.78 7.92 -13.69
C ASN A 22 -16.27 8.14 -13.45
N ASP A 23 -15.61 7.21 -12.76
CA ASP A 23 -14.18 7.29 -12.49
C ASP A 23 -13.39 6.76 -13.70
N PRO A 24 -12.59 7.59 -14.40
CA PRO A 24 -11.86 7.17 -15.59
C PRO A 24 -10.86 6.05 -15.30
N TYR A 25 -10.28 6.00 -14.09
CA TYR A 25 -9.35 4.94 -13.71
C TYR A 25 -10.05 3.59 -13.46
N VAL A 26 -11.36 3.57 -13.16
CA VAL A 26 -12.12 2.32 -13.09
C VAL A 26 -12.32 1.74 -14.49
N ALA A 27 -12.64 2.59 -15.47
CA ALA A 27 -12.77 2.16 -16.85
C ALA A 27 -11.42 1.70 -17.44
N ALA A 28 -10.36 2.46 -17.18
CA ALA A 28 -9.01 2.13 -17.60
C ALA A 28 -8.53 0.81 -16.96
N ALA A 29 -8.71 0.61 -15.65
CA ALA A 29 -8.33 -0.62 -14.99
C ALA A 29 -8.99 -1.86 -15.64
N LYS A 30 -10.27 -1.75 -15.99
CA LYS A 30 -10.96 -2.84 -16.68
C LYS A 30 -10.41 -3.07 -18.09
N ALA A 31 -10.06 -2.01 -18.82
CA ALA A 31 -9.49 -2.12 -20.17
C ALA A 31 -8.09 -2.74 -20.15
N ASP A 32 -7.27 -2.37 -19.16
CA ASP A 32 -5.88 -2.79 -19.01
C ASP A 32 -5.73 -4.12 -18.24
N GLY A 33 -6.85 -4.73 -17.79
CA GLY A 33 -6.84 -6.00 -17.05
C GLY A 33 -6.45 -5.90 -15.57
N TYR A 34 -6.40 -4.68 -15.01
CA TYR A 34 -6.15 -4.50 -13.59
C TYR A 34 -7.39 -4.81 -12.74
N ARG A 35 -7.18 -5.45 -11.59
CA ARG A 35 -8.25 -5.83 -10.65
C ARG A 35 -8.89 -4.63 -9.96
N SER A 36 -8.15 -3.54 -9.86
CA SER A 36 -8.65 -2.31 -9.24
C SER A 36 -7.98 -1.06 -9.82
N ARG A 37 -8.66 0.07 -9.71
CA ARG A 37 -8.11 1.38 -10.07
C ARG A 37 -6.87 1.76 -9.22
N ALA A 38 -6.67 1.09 -8.08
CA ALA A 38 -5.53 1.33 -7.21
C ALA A 38 -4.19 1.00 -7.90
N ALA A 39 -4.19 0.10 -8.89
CA ALA A 39 -3.02 -0.20 -9.73
C ALA A 39 -2.35 1.07 -10.28
N PHE A 40 -3.14 2.02 -10.80
CA PHE A 40 -2.61 3.27 -11.32
C PHE A 40 -1.94 4.16 -10.27
N LYS A 41 -2.31 4.03 -9.01
CA LYS A 41 -1.65 4.78 -7.94
C LYS A 41 -0.20 4.32 -7.78
N LEU A 42 0.02 2.98 -7.69
CA LEU A 42 1.36 2.42 -7.59
C LEU A 42 2.16 2.69 -8.86
N ALA A 43 1.57 2.50 -10.04
CA ALA A 43 2.25 2.81 -11.30
C ALA A 43 2.74 4.26 -11.34
N GLN A 44 1.90 5.25 -10.95
CA GLN A 44 2.27 6.66 -10.91
C GLN A 44 3.28 7.01 -9.81
N ILE A 45 3.28 6.28 -8.68
CA ILE A 45 4.30 6.40 -7.66
C ILE A 45 5.63 5.90 -8.23
N ASP A 46 5.63 4.73 -8.84
CA ASP A 46 6.83 4.11 -9.38
C ASP A 46 7.40 4.86 -10.59
N ASP A 47 6.55 5.36 -11.49
CA ASP A 47 6.97 6.22 -12.61
C ASP A 47 7.72 7.48 -12.14
N LYS A 48 7.42 7.95 -10.92
CA LYS A 48 8.05 9.14 -10.36
C LYS A 48 9.28 8.86 -9.51
N PHE A 49 9.26 7.78 -8.75
CA PHE A 49 10.28 7.52 -7.71
C PHE A 49 11.16 6.31 -8.01
N HIS A 50 10.78 5.47 -8.98
CA HIS A 50 11.52 4.28 -9.40
C HIS A 50 11.86 3.35 -8.22
N VAL A 51 10.86 3.02 -7.40
CA VAL A 51 11.03 2.16 -6.23
C VAL A 51 11.01 0.67 -6.60
N LEU A 52 10.40 0.33 -7.74
CA LEU A 52 10.29 -1.03 -8.24
C LEU A 52 11.30 -1.24 -9.39
N GLU A 53 12.26 -2.12 -9.19
CA GLU A 53 13.26 -2.49 -10.20
C GLU A 53 13.22 -3.99 -10.44
N PRO A 54 13.54 -4.46 -11.66
CA PRO A 54 13.61 -5.89 -11.95
C PRO A 54 14.53 -6.65 -10.99
N GLY A 55 14.04 -7.75 -10.43
CA GLY A 55 14.76 -8.61 -9.49
C GLY A 55 14.68 -8.17 -8.03
N ARG A 56 14.07 -7.04 -7.70
CA ARG A 56 13.88 -6.63 -6.31
C ARG A 56 12.76 -7.44 -5.64
N GLN A 57 13.02 -7.95 -4.44
CA GLN A 57 12.00 -8.59 -3.60
C GLN A 57 11.06 -7.55 -3.01
N VAL A 58 9.77 -7.74 -3.18
CA VAL A 58 8.70 -6.82 -2.82
C VAL A 58 7.70 -7.52 -1.90
N VAL A 59 7.30 -6.87 -0.83
CA VAL A 59 6.11 -7.23 -0.03
C VAL A 59 5.01 -6.20 -0.29
N ASP A 60 3.82 -6.68 -0.68
CA ASP A 60 2.61 -5.88 -0.88
C ASP A 60 1.62 -6.16 0.25
N LEU A 61 1.53 -5.24 1.21
CA LEU A 61 0.69 -5.32 2.41
C LEU A 61 -0.70 -4.72 2.14
N GLY A 62 -1.75 -5.47 2.47
CA GLY A 62 -3.12 -5.12 2.10
C GLY A 62 -3.36 -5.34 0.61
N ALA A 63 -2.85 -6.46 0.09
CA ALA A 63 -2.77 -6.75 -1.33
C ALA A 63 -4.13 -6.89 -2.01
N ALA A 64 -5.16 -7.40 -1.31
CA ALA A 64 -6.47 -7.66 -1.90
C ALA A 64 -7.12 -6.39 -2.45
N PRO A 65 -7.66 -6.43 -3.68
CA PRO A 65 -7.90 -7.55 -4.58
C PRO A 65 -6.73 -7.88 -5.53
N GLY A 66 -5.55 -7.27 -5.41
CA GLY A 66 -4.35 -7.59 -6.19
C GLY A 66 -3.95 -6.53 -7.22
N GLY A 67 -4.51 -5.33 -7.18
CA GLY A 67 -4.17 -4.27 -8.15
C GLY A 67 -2.73 -3.78 -8.01
N TRP A 68 -2.24 -3.57 -6.80
CA TRP A 68 -0.84 -3.21 -6.55
C TRP A 68 0.08 -4.38 -6.84
N THR A 69 -0.31 -5.57 -6.43
CA THR A 69 0.41 -6.81 -6.72
C THR A 69 0.68 -7.00 -8.22
N GLN A 70 -0.31 -6.73 -9.09
CA GLN A 70 -0.14 -6.81 -10.55
C GLN A 70 0.96 -5.87 -11.04
N VAL A 71 0.92 -4.59 -10.64
CA VAL A 71 1.94 -3.59 -11.00
C VAL A 71 3.31 -3.98 -10.44
N ALA A 72 3.37 -4.49 -9.21
CA ALA A 72 4.63 -4.93 -8.61
C ALA A 72 5.27 -6.07 -9.41
N VAL A 73 4.46 -7.06 -9.86
CA VAL A 73 4.96 -8.15 -10.74
C VAL A 73 5.43 -7.63 -12.10
N GLU A 74 4.68 -6.70 -12.70
CA GLU A 74 5.06 -6.11 -13.98
C GLU A 74 6.42 -5.40 -13.92
N ARG A 75 6.75 -4.78 -12.78
CA ARG A 75 7.96 -3.97 -12.60
C ARG A 75 9.13 -4.75 -12.00
N ALA A 76 8.89 -5.53 -10.94
CA ALA A 76 9.93 -6.29 -10.25
C ALA A 76 10.19 -7.67 -10.88
N GLY A 77 9.21 -8.21 -11.58
CA GLY A 77 9.28 -9.54 -12.21
C GLY A 77 8.57 -10.64 -11.44
N ALA A 78 8.22 -11.70 -12.14
CA ALA A 78 7.58 -12.89 -11.57
C ALA A 78 8.49 -13.57 -10.53
N GLY A 79 7.91 -14.05 -9.43
CA GLY A 79 8.62 -14.70 -8.33
C GLY A 79 9.23 -13.73 -7.30
N HIS A 80 9.21 -12.43 -7.56
CA HIS A 80 9.79 -11.42 -6.66
C HIS A 80 8.78 -10.70 -5.77
N VAL A 81 7.49 -11.05 -5.85
CA VAL A 81 6.43 -10.38 -5.10
C VAL A 81 5.74 -11.32 -4.15
N LEU A 82 5.74 -10.99 -2.85
CA LEU A 82 4.93 -11.61 -1.81
C LEU A 82 3.75 -10.70 -1.52
N ALA A 83 2.55 -11.13 -1.87
CA ALA A 83 1.31 -10.43 -1.56
C ALA A 83 0.77 -10.90 -0.20
N VAL A 84 0.45 -9.97 0.69
CA VAL A 84 0.00 -10.26 2.06
C VAL A 84 -1.32 -9.54 2.33
N ASP A 85 -2.33 -10.27 2.81
CA ASP A 85 -3.60 -9.69 3.24
C ASP A 85 -4.29 -10.61 4.27
N SER A 86 -5.07 -10.04 5.16
CA SER A 86 -5.92 -10.81 6.09
C SER A 86 -7.13 -11.45 5.36
N GLN A 87 -7.54 -10.88 4.23
CA GLN A 87 -8.59 -11.41 3.36
C GLN A 87 -7.99 -12.28 2.26
N THR A 88 -8.73 -13.30 1.84
CA THR A 88 -8.35 -14.09 0.68
C THR A 88 -8.55 -13.29 -0.61
N MET A 89 -7.67 -13.51 -1.59
CA MET A 89 -7.84 -12.97 -2.94
C MET A 89 -7.56 -14.06 -3.99
N GLU A 90 -8.08 -13.86 -5.19
CA GLU A 90 -7.71 -14.70 -6.34
C GLU A 90 -6.21 -14.60 -6.62
N PRO A 91 -5.53 -15.69 -6.97
CA PRO A 91 -4.10 -15.67 -7.25
C PRO A 91 -3.75 -14.67 -8.36
N VAL A 92 -2.68 -13.90 -8.16
CA VAL A 92 -2.05 -13.09 -9.21
C VAL A 92 -0.89 -13.88 -9.79
N ALA A 93 -0.87 -14.05 -11.11
CA ALA A 93 0.19 -14.81 -11.76
C ALA A 93 1.58 -14.23 -11.44
N GLY A 94 2.53 -15.09 -11.12
CA GLY A 94 3.90 -14.67 -10.79
C GLY A 94 4.09 -14.16 -9.36
N THR A 95 3.09 -14.34 -8.47
CA THR A 95 3.21 -13.98 -7.05
C THR A 95 3.02 -15.17 -6.15
N ARG A 96 3.52 -15.05 -4.93
CA ARG A 96 3.06 -15.84 -3.79
C ARG A 96 2.09 -15.00 -2.97
N PHE A 97 1.06 -15.65 -2.45
CA PHE A 97 0.09 -15.03 -1.56
C PHE A 97 0.17 -15.65 -0.16
N LEU A 98 0.30 -14.81 0.83
CA LEU A 98 0.28 -15.19 2.23
C LEU A 98 -0.93 -14.54 2.91
N ARG A 99 -1.82 -15.36 3.45
CA ARG A 99 -2.89 -14.85 4.29
C ARG A 99 -2.35 -14.59 5.70
N CYS A 100 -2.22 -13.31 6.08
CA CYS A 100 -1.70 -12.91 7.38
C CYS A 100 -2.32 -11.57 7.79
N ASP A 101 -2.64 -11.43 9.06
CA ASP A 101 -3.06 -10.17 9.65
C ASP A 101 -1.86 -9.54 10.36
N LEU A 102 -1.48 -8.32 9.94
CA LEU A 102 -0.37 -7.58 10.55
C LEU A 102 -0.59 -7.21 12.03
N GLY A 103 -1.80 -7.35 12.54
CA GLY A 103 -2.10 -7.19 13.96
C GLY A 103 -1.71 -8.40 14.83
N GLU A 104 -1.34 -9.52 14.24
CA GLU A 104 -0.90 -10.72 14.95
C GLU A 104 0.58 -10.59 15.34
N GLU A 105 0.95 -11.07 16.53
CA GLU A 105 2.30 -10.95 17.11
C GLU A 105 3.35 -11.65 16.24
N GLU A 106 3.01 -12.77 15.61
CA GLU A 106 3.91 -13.56 14.77
C GLU A 106 3.96 -13.08 13.31
N ALA A 107 3.21 -12.04 12.94
CA ALA A 107 3.07 -11.61 11.53
C ALA A 107 4.42 -11.30 10.87
N VAL A 108 5.31 -10.56 11.55
CA VAL A 108 6.62 -10.19 11.00
C VAL A 108 7.49 -11.43 10.76
N GLY A 109 7.51 -12.37 11.72
CA GLY A 109 8.23 -13.64 11.58
C GLY A 109 7.70 -14.48 10.43
N THR A 110 6.38 -14.63 10.36
CA THR A 110 5.70 -15.41 9.30
C THR A 110 5.96 -14.82 7.91
N ILE A 111 5.94 -13.49 7.77
CA ILE A 111 6.26 -12.83 6.51
C ILE A 111 7.75 -12.99 6.18
N GLY A 112 8.64 -12.86 7.17
CA GLY A 112 10.09 -13.05 7.02
C GLY A 112 10.44 -14.46 6.52
N GLU A 113 9.83 -15.50 7.08
CA GLU A 113 10.01 -16.89 6.64
C GLU A 113 9.46 -17.15 5.23
N ALA A 114 8.43 -16.40 4.82
CA ALA A 114 7.86 -16.50 3.49
C ALA A 114 8.66 -15.75 2.42
N LEU A 115 9.68 -14.99 2.76
CA LEU A 115 10.52 -14.29 1.77
C LEU A 115 11.58 -15.21 1.17
N ASP A 116 11.86 -15.01 -0.13
CA ASP A 116 12.96 -15.68 -0.82
C ASP A 116 14.18 -14.74 -0.91
N GLY A 117 14.83 -14.50 0.23
CA GLY A 117 16.01 -13.66 0.30
C GLY A 117 15.75 -12.26 0.88
N GLN A 118 16.59 -11.31 0.51
CA GLN A 118 16.57 -9.96 1.07
C GLN A 118 15.38 -9.14 0.56
N LEU A 119 14.62 -8.53 1.47
CA LEU A 119 13.52 -7.64 1.13
C LEU A 119 14.05 -6.26 0.71
N HIS A 120 13.59 -5.76 -0.44
CA HIS A 120 14.03 -4.49 -0.99
C HIS A 120 12.94 -3.41 -0.97
N VAL A 121 11.66 -3.82 -1.05
CA VAL A 121 10.54 -2.88 -1.11
C VAL A 121 9.38 -3.36 -0.26
N VAL A 122 8.87 -2.48 0.60
CA VAL A 122 7.61 -2.68 1.32
C VAL A 122 6.58 -1.70 0.76
N LEU A 123 5.48 -2.23 0.28
CA LEU A 123 4.32 -1.48 -0.21
C LEU A 123 3.15 -1.66 0.75
N SER A 124 2.37 -0.61 0.99
CA SER A 124 1.17 -0.67 1.82
C SER A 124 0.07 0.26 1.29
N ASP A 125 -0.99 -0.31 0.71
CA ASP A 125 -2.25 0.39 0.42
C ASP A 125 -3.35 0.00 1.41
N MET A 126 -2.97 -0.48 2.61
CA MET A 126 -3.91 -0.88 3.65
C MET A 126 -4.86 0.27 4.00
N SER A 127 -6.11 -0.08 4.26
CA SER A 127 -7.13 0.87 4.67
C SER A 127 -8.06 0.23 5.68
N PRO A 128 -8.25 0.83 6.85
CA PRO A 128 -9.20 0.31 7.82
C PRO A 128 -10.63 0.46 7.29
N ALA A 129 -11.56 -0.33 7.82
CA ALA A 129 -12.98 -0.11 7.59
C ALA A 129 -13.35 1.31 8.06
N VAL A 130 -13.96 2.09 7.15
CA VAL A 130 -14.36 3.48 7.42
C VAL A 130 -15.47 3.50 8.46
N THR A 131 -15.24 4.20 9.57
CA THR A 131 -16.23 4.39 10.65
C THR A 131 -17.16 5.57 10.36
N GLY A 132 -16.73 6.49 9.50
CA GLY A 132 -17.38 7.79 9.25
C GLY A 132 -16.94 8.88 10.22
N HIS A 133 -16.08 8.59 11.19
CA HIS A 133 -15.49 9.52 12.12
C HIS A 133 -14.06 9.86 11.67
N ALA A 134 -13.85 11.04 11.10
CA ALA A 134 -12.58 11.40 10.46
C ALA A 134 -11.35 11.23 11.37
N ALA A 135 -11.47 11.60 12.66
CA ALA A 135 -10.38 11.45 13.62
C ALA A 135 -10.06 9.97 13.91
N THR A 136 -11.08 9.13 14.09
CA THR A 136 -10.89 7.69 14.32
C THR A 136 -10.31 7.01 13.07
N ASP A 137 -10.82 7.34 11.89
CA ASP A 137 -10.34 6.78 10.64
C ASP A 137 -8.88 7.20 10.37
N HIS A 138 -8.53 8.44 10.77
CA HIS A 138 -7.15 8.94 10.69
C HIS A 138 -6.20 8.16 11.62
N LEU A 139 -6.55 7.97 12.89
CA LEU A 139 -5.73 7.21 13.85
C LEU A 139 -5.52 5.75 13.39
N ARG A 140 -6.56 5.13 12.83
CA ARG A 140 -6.46 3.75 12.31
C ARG A 140 -5.52 3.64 11.12
N ILE A 141 -5.52 4.60 10.20
CA ILE A 141 -4.59 4.58 9.05
C ILE A 141 -3.16 4.82 9.50
N VAL A 142 -2.94 5.67 10.51
CA VAL A 142 -1.60 5.88 11.10
C VAL A 142 -1.11 4.58 11.72
N ALA A 143 -1.92 3.91 12.53
CA ALA A 143 -1.55 2.64 13.15
C ALA A 143 -1.19 1.55 12.11
N LEU A 144 -1.93 1.46 11.00
CA LEU A 144 -1.59 0.53 9.91
C LEU A 144 -0.27 0.90 9.22
N CYS A 145 0.01 2.20 9.07
CA CYS A 145 1.28 2.66 8.50
C CYS A 145 2.45 2.39 9.46
N GLU A 146 2.25 2.57 10.77
CA GLU A 146 3.24 2.26 11.80
C GLU A 146 3.55 0.75 11.86
N ALA A 147 2.53 -0.11 11.77
CA ALA A 147 2.72 -1.56 11.69
C ALA A 147 3.51 -1.96 10.43
N ALA A 148 3.20 -1.35 9.28
CA ALA A 148 3.94 -1.59 8.05
C ALA A 148 5.38 -1.06 8.15
N LEU A 149 5.62 0.06 8.84
CA LEU A 149 6.96 0.60 9.07
C LEU A 149 7.77 -0.30 10.01
N ALA A 150 7.17 -0.81 11.09
CA ALA A 150 7.83 -1.74 12.00
C ALA A 150 8.31 -3.00 11.26
N LEU A 151 7.44 -3.59 10.40
CA LEU A 151 7.84 -4.68 9.52
C LEU A 151 9.00 -4.29 8.60
N ALA A 152 8.95 -3.09 8.01
CA ALA A 152 10.03 -2.61 7.15
C ALA A 152 11.35 -2.42 7.92
N GLU A 153 11.30 -1.92 9.16
CA GLU A 153 12.48 -1.74 10.01
C GLU A 153 13.14 -3.09 10.41
N ASP A 154 12.36 -4.17 10.48
CA ASP A 154 12.85 -5.50 10.84
C ASP A 154 13.39 -6.27 9.63
N LEU A 155 12.74 -6.15 8.46
CA LEU A 155 13.00 -7.02 7.31
C LEU A 155 13.68 -6.33 6.12
N LEU A 156 13.59 -4.99 6.02
CA LEU A 156 14.07 -4.27 4.83
C LEU A 156 15.59 -4.20 4.79
N SER A 157 16.15 -4.51 3.65
CA SER A 157 17.58 -4.42 3.42
C SER A 157 18.05 -2.97 3.26
N PRO A 158 19.31 -2.65 3.60
CA PRO A 158 19.89 -1.33 3.35
C PRO A 158 19.70 -0.90 1.89
N GLY A 159 19.38 0.37 1.66
CA GLY A 159 19.04 0.91 0.34
C GLY A 159 17.62 0.59 -0.14
N GLY A 160 16.83 -0.10 0.68
CA GLY A 160 15.44 -0.44 0.37
C GLY A 160 14.50 0.76 0.39
N ALA A 161 13.25 0.52 -0.04
CA ALA A 161 12.20 1.53 -0.13
C ALA A 161 10.93 1.10 0.62
N PHE A 162 10.21 2.09 1.16
CA PHE A 162 8.94 1.94 1.84
C PHE A 162 7.92 2.90 1.25
N VAL A 163 6.78 2.37 0.84
CA VAL A 163 5.65 3.16 0.31
C VAL A 163 4.40 2.82 1.09
N ALA A 164 3.78 3.80 1.71
CA ALA A 164 2.56 3.57 2.48
C ALA A 164 1.54 4.67 2.32
N LYS A 165 0.26 4.27 2.35
CA LYS A 165 -0.85 5.20 2.37
C LYS A 165 -0.96 5.89 3.72
N VAL A 166 -1.13 7.22 3.68
CA VAL A 166 -1.41 8.08 4.83
C VAL A 166 -2.53 9.07 4.49
N PHE A 167 -3.10 9.74 5.48
CA PHE A 167 -4.05 10.82 5.25
C PHE A 167 -3.40 12.17 5.53
N GLN A 168 -3.72 13.18 4.72
CA GLN A 168 -3.28 14.54 4.95
C GLN A 168 -3.90 15.12 6.23
N GLY A 169 -3.08 15.77 7.04
CA GLY A 169 -3.51 16.55 8.19
C GLY A 169 -3.79 15.75 9.44
N GLY A 170 -2.81 15.49 10.28
CA GLY A 170 -3.00 14.91 11.59
C GLY A 170 -1.72 14.38 12.21
N ALA A 171 -1.81 13.56 13.26
CA ALA A 171 -0.75 13.05 14.11
C ALA A 171 0.32 12.20 13.37
N GLN A 172 1.00 12.82 12.41
CA GLN A 172 2.06 12.21 11.60
C GLN A 172 3.46 12.59 12.10
N GLY A 173 3.58 13.38 13.16
CA GLY A 173 4.87 13.89 13.63
C GLY A 173 5.84 12.76 13.98
N ASP A 174 5.39 11.80 14.79
CA ASP A 174 6.22 10.70 15.25
C ASP A 174 6.51 9.71 14.11
N LEU A 175 5.52 9.36 13.30
CA LEU A 175 5.71 8.53 12.11
C LEU A 175 6.70 9.18 11.13
N LEU A 176 6.57 10.49 10.88
CA LEU A 176 7.49 11.21 10.00
C LEU A 176 8.90 11.29 10.58
N ALA A 177 9.03 11.45 11.90
CA ALA A 177 10.31 11.43 12.58
C ALA A 177 11.01 10.07 12.46
N ALA A 178 10.26 8.96 12.69
CA ALA A 178 10.74 7.59 12.51
C ALA A 178 11.21 7.34 11.06
N LEU A 179 10.38 7.72 10.08
CA LEU A 179 10.73 7.60 8.66
C LEU A 179 12.01 8.39 8.31
N LYS A 180 12.16 9.62 8.78
CA LYS A 180 13.37 10.44 8.54
C LYS A 180 14.61 9.88 9.24
N CYS A 181 14.43 9.17 10.35
CA CYS A 181 15.52 8.49 11.03
C CYS A 181 15.97 7.26 10.23
N GLY A 182 15.02 6.43 9.75
CA GLY A 182 15.32 5.18 9.05
C GLY A 182 15.69 5.34 7.57
N PHE A 183 15.26 6.41 6.91
CA PHE A 183 15.45 6.58 5.46
C PHE A 183 16.19 7.88 5.13
N ARG A 184 16.98 7.86 4.04
CA ARG A 184 17.70 9.06 3.57
C ARG A 184 16.74 10.07 2.94
N THR A 185 15.75 9.60 2.21
CA THR A 185 14.79 10.43 1.48
C THR A 185 13.38 10.06 1.88
N VAL A 186 12.59 11.05 2.31
CA VAL A 186 11.16 10.89 2.62
C VAL A 186 10.39 11.95 1.85
N ARG A 187 9.40 11.53 1.06
CA ARG A 187 8.53 12.39 0.24
C ARG A 187 7.08 12.03 0.45
N HIS A 188 6.20 13.03 0.36
CA HIS A 188 4.76 12.81 0.24
C HIS A 188 4.37 13.01 -1.21
N PHE A 189 3.50 12.13 -1.69
CA PHE A 189 3.00 12.20 -3.06
C PHE A 189 1.52 11.80 -3.10
N LYS A 190 0.73 12.63 -3.78
CA LYS A 190 -0.65 12.30 -4.11
C LYS A 190 -0.72 11.95 -5.59
N PRO A 191 -0.83 10.65 -5.93
CA PRO A 191 -0.91 10.22 -7.32
C PRO A 191 -2.14 10.87 -8.01
N PRO A 192 -2.06 11.20 -9.30
CA PRO A 192 -3.21 11.66 -10.09
C PRO A 192 -4.41 10.69 -10.04
N ALA A 193 -4.13 9.39 -9.89
CA ALA A 193 -5.16 8.38 -9.68
C ALA A 193 -5.84 8.46 -8.30
N SER A 194 -5.30 9.15 -7.30
CA SER A 194 -6.02 9.45 -6.06
C SER A 194 -7.10 10.49 -6.30
N ARG A 195 -8.29 10.27 -5.76
CA ARG A 195 -9.40 11.23 -5.93
C ARG A 195 -9.05 12.59 -5.31
N LYS A 196 -9.40 13.67 -6.00
CA LYS A 196 -9.08 15.05 -5.57
C LYS A 196 -9.63 15.36 -4.17
N GLU A 197 -10.86 14.91 -3.90
CA GLU A 197 -11.58 15.13 -2.64
C GLU A 197 -11.15 14.19 -1.51
N SER A 198 -10.33 13.17 -1.78
CA SER A 198 -9.82 12.27 -0.75
C SER A 198 -8.64 12.90 -0.02
N ALA A 199 -8.58 12.72 1.30
CA ALA A 199 -7.41 13.05 2.11
C ALA A 199 -6.22 12.10 1.89
N GLU A 200 -6.41 11.04 1.10
CA GLU A 200 -5.41 10.02 0.80
C GLU A 200 -4.19 10.64 0.10
N THR A 201 -3.03 10.32 0.62
CA THR A 201 -1.71 10.59 0.04
C THR A 201 -0.80 9.41 0.37
N TYR A 202 0.40 9.40 -0.18
CA TYR A 202 1.39 8.35 0.09
C TYR A 202 2.67 8.96 0.62
N VAL A 203 3.26 8.30 1.61
CA VAL A 203 4.66 8.51 1.97
C VAL A 203 5.51 7.57 1.13
N VAL A 204 6.57 8.10 0.53
CA VAL A 204 7.59 7.36 -0.21
C VAL A 204 8.92 7.62 0.48
N ALA A 205 9.46 6.61 1.13
CA ALA A 205 10.71 6.65 1.85
C ALA A 205 11.71 5.73 1.15
N MET A 206 12.90 6.24 0.84
CA MET A 206 13.91 5.56 0.03
C MET A 206 15.28 5.61 0.70
N ASP A 207 16.14 4.70 0.29
CA ASP A 207 17.49 4.54 0.84
C ASP A 207 17.44 4.23 2.35
N TYR A 208 16.81 3.09 2.70
CA TYR A 208 16.76 2.60 4.07
C TYR A 208 18.17 2.47 4.62
N ARG A 209 18.38 3.01 5.81
CA ARG A 209 19.64 2.92 6.55
C ARG A 209 19.52 1.77 7.52
N ASP A 210 20.40 0.79 7.40
CA ASP A 210 20.47 -0.27 8.42
C ASP A 210 20.74 0.41 9.77
N GLY A 211 19.78 0.26 10.67
CA GLY A 211 19.78 1.08 11.87
C GLY A 211 21.06 0.89 12.69
N GLU A 212 21.84 1.93 12.80
CA GLU A 212 22.82 2.10 13.91
C GLU A 212 22.14 1.92 15.29
N LYS A 213 20.80 1.85 15.33
CA LYS A 213 20.00 1.57 16.54
C LYS A 213 20.19 0.18 17.14
N LYS A 214 20.66 -0.82 16.40
CA LYS A 214 20.95 -2.18 16.93
C LYS A 214 22.35 -2.32 17.54
N ARG A 215 23.21 -1.31 17.46
CA ARG A 215 24.59 -1.35 18.01
C ARG A 215 24.79 -0.62 19.34
N GLY A 216 23.74 -0.10 19.94
CA GLY A 216 23.79 0.71 21.16
C GLY A 216 22.87 0.25 22.31
N ALA A 217 22.47 -1.02 22.37
CA ALA A 217 21.73 -1.58 23.50
C ALA A 217 22.46 -2.79 24.08
#